data_1cdd5cd3cb5e8ca385d769b94b7841e1
#
_entry.id   1cdd5cd3cb5e8ca385d769b94b7841e1
#
_cell.length_a   1.000
_cell.length_b   1.000
_cell.length_c   1.000
_cell.angle_alpha   90.00
_cell.angle_beta   90.00
_cell.angle_gamma   90.00
#
_symmetry.space_group_name_H-M   'P 1'
#
loop_
_entity.id
_entity.type
_entity.pdbx_description
1 polymer ?
#
loop_
_entity_poly.entity_id
_entity_poly.type
_entity_poly.pdbx_seq_one_letter_code
_entity_poly.pdbx_strand_id
1 'polypeptide(L)'
;MILGLDISTSRIGYSIIDHDESLINYGEIKLNPKESLEIRADLSFSILTQLEEDHDIKYVFIEQPFIAFSGGKTTAVTMAKLQRFNGRCSYVVRLLFGFPATLIQANKARGLVGLKVKRGEKAKLKVIEWVEAKYPKDFIVEYTRHGNPKPGTDDKADAIVIANAGLKLNQENT
;
A
#
# COMPACT_ATOMS: atom_id res chain seq x y z
N MET A 1 7.53 3.26 14.33
CA MET A 1 6.60 2.47 13.51
C MET A 1 6.88 2.65 12.02
N ILE A 2 6.35 1.78 11.18
CA ILE A 2 6.50 1.81 9.72
C ILE A 2 5.14 1.95 9.07
N LEU A 3 5.00 2.91 8.16
CA LEU A 3 3.82 3.11 7.32
C LEU A 3 4.07 2.49 5.93
N GLY A 4 3.18 1.61 5.50
CA GLY A 4 3.12 1.06 4.14
C GLY A 4 1.95 1.65 3.37
N LEU A 5 2.18 2.03 2.11
CA LEU A 5 1.17 2.62 1.23
C LEU A 5 1.14 1.88 -0.12
N ASP A 6 -0.05 1.42 -0.51
CA ASP A 6 -0.38 1.01 -1.88
C ASP A 6 -1.22 2.10 -2.55
N ILE A 7 -0.65 2.79 -3.54
CA ILE A 7 -1.23 4.00 -4.12
C ILE A 7 -1.81 3.71 -5.50
N SER A 8 -3.13 3.83 -5.63
CA SER A 8 -3.82 3.93 -6.91
C SER A 8 -4.55 5.26 -7.06
N THR A 9 -4.98 5.60 -8.28
CA THR A 9 -5.70 6.85 -8.52
C THR A 9 -7.15 6.86 -8.02
N SER A 10 -7.66 5.75 -7.54
CA SER A 10 -9.02 5.59 -7.01
C SER A 10 -9.05 5.22 -5.54
N ARG A 11 -7.91 4.76 -5.00
CA ARG A 11 -7.80 4.29 -3.62
C ARG A 11 -6.35 4.27 -3.17
N ILE A 12 -6.12 4.51 -1.89
CA ILE A 12 -4.83 4.27 -1.26
C ILE A 12 -5.08 3.30 -0.10
N GLY A 13 -4.46 2.13 -0.16
CA GLY A 13 -4.33 1.25 1.00
C GLY A 13 -3.22 1.77 1.91
N TYR A 14 -3.44 1.72 3.22
CA TYR A 14 -2.39 2.05 4.19
C TYR A 14 -2.34 1.01 5.31
N SER A 15 -1.17 0.85 5.89
CA SER A 15 -0.98 0.06 7.12
C SER A 15 0.16 0.61 7.95
N ILE A 16 0.04 0.47 9.27
CA ILE A 16 1.07 0.81 10.25
C ILE A 16 1.43 -0.45 11.00
N ILE A 17 2.70 -0.80 11.00
CA ILE A 17 3.25 -1.90 11.80
C ILE A 17 4.32 -1.40 12.75
N ASP A 18 4.46 -2.07 13.88
CA ASP A 18 5.52 -1.78 14.84
C ASP A 18 6.76 -2.65 14.57
N HIS A 19 7.86 -2.37 15.29
CA HIS A 19 9.13 -3.07 15.17
C HIS A 19 9.06 -4.56 15.54
N ASP A 20 8.07 -4.97 16.32
CA ASP A 20 7.78 -6.36 16.70
C ASP A 20 6.86 -7.09 15.71
N GLU A 21 6.61 -6.51 14.55
CA GLU A 21 5.69 -6.98 13.51
C GLU A 21 4.19 -6.90 13.88
N SER A 22 3.80 -6.25 14.97
CA SER A 22 2.39 -6.03 15.33
C SER A 22 1.70 -5.11 14.33
N LEU A 23 0.51 -5.49 13.86
CA LEU A 23 -0.36 -4.65 13.02
C LEU A 23 -1.10 -3.65 13.90
N ILE A 24 -0.69 -2.38 13.85
CA ILE A 24 -1.23 -1.32 14.72
C ILE A 24 -2.49 -0.69 14.11
N ASN A 25 -2.43 -0.40 12.81
CA ASN A 25 -3.54 0.23 12.09
C ASN A 25 -3.49 -0.14 10.59
N TYR A 26 -4.63 -0.21 9.95
CA TYR A 26 -4.71 -0.37 8.49
C TYR A 26 -6.07 0.14 7.97
N GLY A 27 -6.09 0.53 6.74
CA GLY A 27 -7.32 1.01 6.11
C GLY A 27 -7.16 1.38 4.66
N GLU A 28 -8.16 2.12 4.18
CA GLU A 28 -8.16 2.63 2.81
C GLU A 28 -8.63 4.08 2.75
N ILE A 29 -8.04 4.87 1.87
CA ILE A 29 -8.49 6.20 1.50
C ILE A 29 -9.21 6.06 0.15
N LYS A 30 -10.52 6.23 0.14
CA LYS A 30 -11.31 6.21 -1.10
C LYS A 30 -11.21 7.57 -1.79
N LEU A 31 -10.81 7.55 -3.05
CA LEU A 31 -10.60 8.75 -3.87
C LEU A 31 -11.70 8.83 -4.94
N ASN A 32 -12.37 9.97 -5.04
CA ASN A 32 -13.38 10.16 -6.06
C ASN A 32 -12.74 10.29 -7.45
N PRO A 33 -12.97 9.36 -8.40
CA PRO A 33 -12.37 9.42 -9.73
C PRO A 33 -12.82 10.59 -10.59
N LYS A 34 -13.87 11.31 -10.20
CA LYS A 34 -14.35 12.53 -10.86
C LYS A 34 -13.57 13.78 -10.47
N GLU A 35 -12.88 13.74 -9.32
CA GLU A 35 -12.05 14.85 -8.85
C GLU A 35 -10.68 14.88 -9.55
N SER A 36 -10.06 16.06 -9.56
CA SER A 36 -8.68 16.21 -10.05
C SER A 36 -7.69 15.43 -9.20
N LEU A 37 -6.49 15.17 -9.70
CA LEU A 37 -5.44 14.50 -8.92
C LEU A 37 -4.96 15.38 -7.75
N GLU A 38 -5.10 16.70 -7.87
CA GLU A 38 -4.79 17.68 -6.83
C GLU A 38 -5.73 17.48 -5.64
N ILE A 39 -7.06 17.53 -5.85
CA ILE A 39 -8.07 17.34 -4.80
C ILE A 39 -7.92 15.97 -4.13
N ARG A 40 -7.60 14.93 -4.90
CA ARG A 40 -7.33 13.59 -4.33
C ARG A 40 -6.07 13.59 -3.47
N ALA A 41 -5.03 14.33 -3.85
CA ALA A 41 -3.82 14.47 -3.06
C ALA A 41 -4.09 15.25 -1.76
N ASP A 42 -4.92 16.30 -1.81
CA ASP A 42 -5.32 17.06 -0.62
C ASP A 42 -6.08 16.19 0.39
N LEU A 43 -7.01 15.33 -0.09
CA LEU A 43 -7.67 14.37 0.78
C LEU A 43 -6.68 13.39 1.40
N SER A 44 -5.72 12.90 0.61
CA SER A 44 -4.67 12.00 1.10
C SER A 44 -3.80 12.70 2.14
N PHE A 45 -3.47 13.98 1.93
CA PHE A 45 -2.73 14.81 2.89
C PHE A 45 -3.45 14.85 4.25
N SER A 46 -4.75 15.18 4.28
CA SER A 46 -5.52 15.28 5.52
C SER A 46 -5.52 13.97 6.33
N ILE A 47 -5.66 12.82 5.66
CA ILE A 47 -5.70 11.52 6.33
C ILE A 47 -4.30 11.10 6.78
N LEU A 48 -3.27 11.35 5.97
CA LEU A 48 -1.88 11.06 6.36
C LEU A 48 -1.40 11.94 7.51
N THR A 49 -1.88 13.20 7.59
CA THR A 49 -1.65 14.08 8.75
C THR A 49 -2.20 13.45 10.03
N GLN A 50 -3.44 12.96 9.99
CA GLN A 50 -4.02 12.29 11.15
C GLN A 50 -3.22 11.04 11.57
N LEU A 51 -2.75 10.25 10.61
CA LEU A 51 -1.91 9.08 10.92
C LEU A 51 -0.54 9.48 11.50
N GLU A 52 0.02 10.59 11.08
CA GLU A 52 1.28 11.13 11.62
C GLU A 52 1.10 11.65 13.04
N GLU A 53 -0.02 12.35 13.32
CA GLU A 53 -0.35 12.85 14.66
C GLU A 53 -0.62 11.72 15.67
N ASP A 54 -1.27 10.65 15.22
CA ASP A 54 -1.68 9.52 16.09
C ASP A 54 -0.55 8.49 16.31
N HIS A 55 0.48 8.47 15.45
CA HIS A 55 1.49 7.40 15.45
C HIS A 55 2.91 7.93 15.22
N ASP A 56 3.88 7.45 16.02
CA ASP A 56 5.31 7.77 15.85
C ASP A 56 5.90 7.01 14.63
N ILE A 57 5.57 7.46 13.42
CA ILE A 57 6.02 6.87 12.17
C ILE A 57 7.45 7.33 11.88
N LYS A 58 8.38 6.38 11.73
CA LYS A 58 9.81 6.63 11.46
C LYS A 58 10.21 6.33 10.02
N TYR A 59 9.44 5.49 9.32
CA TYR A 59 9.72 5.09 7.94
C TYR A 59 8.43 4.97 7.16
N VAL A 60 8.45 5.39 5.91
CA VAL A 60 7.33 5.25 4.97
C VAL A 60 7.79 4.50 3.74
N PHE A 61 7.07 3.44 3.40
CA PHE A 61 7.28 2.66 2.19
C PHE A 61 6.07 2.77 1.27
N ILE A 62 6.31 2.98 -0.01
CA ILE A 62 5.26 3.11 -1.04
C ILE A 62 5.48 2.05 -2.11
N GLU A 63 4.42 1.38 -2.57
CA GLU A 63 4.54 0.51 -3.73
C GLU A 63 4.97 1.33 -4.95
N GLN A 64 6.08 0.89 -5.58
CA GLN A 64 6.56 1.51 -6.81
C GLN A 64 5.60 1.22 -7.97
N PRO A 65 5.07 2.23 -8.66
CA PRO A 65 4.22 2.01 -9.81
C PRO A 65 4.93 1.18 -10.89
N PHE A 66 4.24 0.20 -11.43
CA PHE A 66 4.77 -0.63 -12.50
C PHE A 66 4.95 0.18 -13.78
N ILE A 67 6.12 0.08 -14.42
CA ILE A 67 6.50 0.94 -15.56
C ILE A 67 6.51 0.17 -16.90
N ALA A 68 6.33 -1.16 -16.91
CA ALA A 68 6.46 -1.94 -18.12
C ALA A 68 5.15 -2.09 -18.91
N PHE A 69 5.24 -1.87 -20.22
CA PHE A 69 4.19 -2.20 -21.17
C PHE A 69 4.18 -3.72 -21.41
N SER A 70 3.45 -4.47 -20.62
CA SER A 70 3.18 -5.88 -20.89
C SER A 70 1.78 -6.01 -21.49
N GLY A 71 1.62 -5.81 -22.79
CA GLY A 71 0.46 -6.20 -23.61
C GLY A 71 -0.94 -6.24 -22.97
N GLY A 72 -1.18 -5.46 -21.94
CA GLY A 72 -2.33 -5.56 -21.07
C GLY A 72 -3.28 -4.37 -21.14
N LYS A 73 -4.26 -4.36 -20.27
CA LYS A 73 -5.40 -3.43 -20.21
C LYS A 73 -5.04 -1.99 -19.80
N THR A 74 -3.79 -1.73 -19.39
CA THR A 74 -3.35 -0.42 -18.90
C THR A 74 -2.75 0.41 -20.04
N THR A 75 -3.33 1.57 -20.32
CA THR A 75 -2.85 2.50 -21.35
C THR A 75 -1.69 3.35 -20.84
N ALA A 76 -0.86 3.90 -21.75
CA ALA A 76 0.19 4.86 -21.40
C ALA A 76 -0.34 6.05 -20.60
N VAL A 77 -1.53 6.54 -20.94
CA VAL A 77 -2.20 7.64 -20.23
C VAL A 77 -2.52 7.25 -18.79
N THR A 78 -3.03 6.03 -18.57
CA THR A 78 -3.33 5.53 -17.20
C THR A 78 -2.06 5.39 -16.39
N MET A 79 -0.97 4.90 -16.99
CA MET A 79 0.33 4.77 -16.32
C MET A 79 0.91 6.13 -15.96
N ALA A 80 0.90 7.08 -16.89
CA ALA A 80 1.38 8.45 -16.62
C ALA A 80 0.57 9.11 -15.51
N LYS A 81 -0.76 8.92 -15.49
CA LYS A 81 -1.64 9.42 -14.43
C LYS A 81 -1.31 8.81 -13.07
N LEU A 82 -1.06 7.50 -13.01
CA LEU A 82 -0.69 6.80 -11.78
C LEU A 82 0.67 7.29 -11.26
N GLN A 83 1.68 7.39 -12.12
CA GLN A 83 3.01 7.89 -11.75
C GLN A 83 2.96 9.33 -11.24
N ARG A 84 2.20 10.20 -11.93
CA ARG A 84 2.00 11.59 -11.51
C ARG A 84 1.33 11.67 -10.12
N PHE A 85 0.35 10.81 -9.86
CA PHE A 85 -0.33 10.78 -8.56
C PHE A 85 0.56 10.21 -7.46
N ASN A 86 1.27 9.11 -7.74
CA ASN A 86 2.24 8.51 -6.81
C ASN A 86 3.35 9.53 -6.43
N GLY A 87 3.87 10.29 -7.40
CA GLY A 87 4.85 11.35 -7.14
C GLY A 87 4.30 12.46 -6.22
N ARG A 88 3.02 12.83 -6.36
CA ARG A 88 2.37 13.77 -5.44
C ARG A 88 2.24 13.21 -4.03
N CYS A 89 1.78 11.98 -3.88
CA CYS A 89 1.68 11.34 -2.58
C CYS A 89 3.06 11.18 -1.93
N SER A 90 4.10 10.86 -2.70
CA SER A 90 5.50 10.82 -2.20
C SER A 90 5.97 12.19 -1.71
N TYR A 91 5.59 13.27 -2.40
CA TYR A 91 5.88 14.63 -1.96
C TYR A 91 5.12 14.99 -0.68
N VAL A 92 3.86 14.62 -0.57
CA VAL A 92 3.05 14.77 0.65
C VAL A 92 3.72 14.08 1.83
N VAL A 93 4.16 12.83 1.66
CA VAL A 93 4.93 12.10 2.68
C VAL A 93 6.18 12.89 3.10
N ARG A 94 6.95 13.41 2.14
CA ARG A 94 8.15 14.21 2.45
C ARG A 94 7.83 15.46 3.25
N LEU A 95 6.71 16.13 2.98
CA LEU A 95 6.28 17.31 3.71
C LEU A 95 5.85 16.98 5.14
N LEU A 96 5.05 15.95 5.32
CA LEU A 96 4.49 15.58 6.63
C LEU A 96 5.54 14.97 7.56
N PHE A 97 6.26 13.97 7.09
CA PHE A 97 7.16 13.18 7.93
C PHE A 97 8.60 13.74 7.98
N GLY A 98 8.94 14.76 7.18
CA GLY A 98 10.28 15.36 7.17
C GLY A 98 11.35 14.52 6.43
N PHE A 99 11.02 13.31 5.94
CA PHE A 99 11.91 12.42 5.21
C PHE A 99 11.21 11.81 3.98
N PRO A 100 11.95 11.38 2.94
CA PRO A 100 11.35 10.79 1.74
C PRO A 100 10.84 9.38 2.01
N ALA A 101 9.76 8.99 1.31
CA ALA A 101 9.33 7.59 1.27
C ALA A 101 10.32 6.73 0.47
N THR A 102 10.47 5.48 0.89
CA THR A 102 11.20 4.45 0.13
C THR A 102 10.24 3.73 -0.82
N LEU A 103 10.56 3.73 -2.12
CA LEU A 103 9.77 2.99 -3.11
C LEU A 103 10.21 1.53 -3.16
N ILE A 104 9.25 0.62 -3.15
CA ILE A 104 9.49 -0.82 -3.21
C ILE A 104 8.63 -1.49 -4.27
N GLN A 105 9.21 -2.31 -5.14
CA GLN A 105 8.47 -3.07 -6.13
C GLN A 105 7.63 -4.17 -5.47
N ALA A 106 6.39 -4.37 -5.93
CA ALA A 106 5.49 -5.40 -5.41
C ALA A 106 6.12 -6.80 -5.31
N ASN A 107 6.83 -7.23 -6.35
CA ASN A 107 7.48 -8.54 -6.34
C ASN A 107 8.63 -8.61 -5.32
N LYS A 108 9.39 -7.53 -5.15
CA LYS A 108 10.44 -7.45 -4.12
C LYS A 108 9.83 -7.48 -2.73
N ALA A 109 8.76 -6.73 -2.49
CA ALA A 109 8.05 -6.73 -1.21
C ALA A 109 7.54 -8.13 -0.85
N ARG A 110 6.87 -8.80 -1.79
CA ARG A 110 6.40 -10.20 -1.59
C ARG A 110 7.55 -11.15 -1.29
N GLY A 111 8.67 -11.03 -2.01
CA GLY A 111 9.87 -11.85 -1.76
C GLY A 111 10.43 -11.67 -0.36
N LEU A 112 10.54 -10.43 0.13
CA LEU A 112 11.05 -10.11 1.48
C LEU A 112 10.19 -10.71 2.60
N VAL A 113 8.89 -10.77 2.42
CA VAL A 113 7.99 -11.40 3.40
C VAL A 113 7.79 -12.90 3.19
N GLY A 114 8.54 -13.51 2.25
CA GLY A 114 8.46 -14.94 1.96
C GLY A 114 7.21 -15.39 1.19
N LEU A 115 6.43 -14.44 0.65
CA LEU A 115 5.21 -14.74 -0.10
C LEU A 115 5.58 -15.12 -1.55
N LYS A 116 5.28 -16.37 -1.92
CA LYS A 116 5.51 -16.91 -3.26
C LYS A 116 4.20 -17.02 -4.02
N VAL A 117 4.12 -16.39 -5.19
CA VAL A 117 3.01 -16.50 -6.13
C VAL A 117 3.47 -17.35 -7.31
N LYS A 118 2.86 -18.52 -7.51
CA LYS A 118 3.18 -19.43 -8.61
C LYS A 118 2.52 -18.93 -9.91
N ARG A 119 3.07 -19.39 -11.04
CA ARG A 119 2.46 -19.10 -12.37
C ARG A 119 1.02 -19.60 -12.41
N GLY A 120 0.09 -18.73 -12.79
CA GLY A 120 -1.34 -19.02 -12.86
C GLY A 120 -2.14 -18.70 -11.60
N GLU A 121 -1.50 -18.45 -10.46
CA GLU A 121 -2.17 -17.99 -9.26
C GLU A 121 -2.54 -16.51 -9.33
N LYS A 122 -3.65 -16.14 -8.69
CA LYS A 122 -4.08 -14.75 -8.57
C LYS A 122 -3.31 -14.09 -7.42
N ALA A 123 -2.32 -13.26 -7.76
CA ALA A 123 -1.44 -12.61 -6.78
C ALA A 123 -2.23 -11.91 -5.66
N LYS A 124 -3.28 -11.16 -5.99
CA LYS A 124 -4.12 -10.46 -5.01
C LYS A 124 -4.75 -11.40 -3.97
N LEU A 125 -5.26 -12.54 -4.38
CA LEU A 125 -5.81 -13.52 -3.44
C LEU A 125 -4.72 -14.10 -2.53
N LYS A 126 -3.53 -14.38 -3.09
CA LYS A 126 -2.39 -14.89 -2.31
C LYS A 126 -1.88 -13.87 -1.28
N VAL A 127 -1.93 -12.59 -1.60
CA VAL A 127 -1.59 -11.51 -0.66
C VAL A 127 -2.61 -11.48 0.49
N ILE A 128 -3.91 -11.52 0.19
CA ILE A 128 -4.97 -11.56 1.21
C ILE A 128 -4.81 -12.79 2.12
N GLU A 129 -4.66 -13.99 1.54
CA GLU A 129 -4.44 -15.25 2.30
C GLU A 129 -3.22 -15.15 3.22
N TRP A 130 -2.13 -14.56 2.75
CA TRP A 130 -0.92 -14.37 3.55
C TRP A 130 -1.16 -13.43 4.74
N VAL A 131 -1.88 -12.31 4.50
CA VAL A 131 -2.19 -11.34 5.57
C VAL A 131 -3.14 -11.94 6.60
N GLU A 132 -4.17 -12.67 6.18
CA GLU A 132 -5.09 -13.39 7.07
C GLU A 132 -4.34 -14.41 7.94
N ALA A 133 -3.39 -15.14 7.35
CA ALA A 133 -2.60 -16.13 8.09
C ALA A 133 -1.64 -15.47 9.10
N LYS A 134 -1.07 -14.30 8.77
CA LYS A 134 -0.15 -13.57 9.64
C LYS A 134 -0.86 -12.80 10.74
N TYR A 135 -2.03 -12.24 10.45
CA TYR A 135 -2.81 -11.37 11.36
C TYR A 135 -4.25 -11.86 11.53
N PRO A 136 -4.45 -13.11 12.01
CA PRO A 136 -5.78 -13.75 12.00
C PRO A 136 -6.81 -13.11 12.94
N LYS A 137 -6.35 -12.28 13.89
CA LYS A 137 -7.22 -11.55 14.84
C LYS A 137 -7.41 -10.08 14.44
N ASP A 138 -6.45 -9.52 13.73
CA ASP A 138 -6.38 -8.08 13.48
C ASP A 138 -6.84 -7.73 12.07
N PHE A 139 -6.60 -8.60 11.08
CA PHE A 139 -7.03 -8.40 9.70
C PHE A 139 -8.28 -9.21 9.38
N ILE A 140 -9.41 -8.52 9.24
CA ILE A 140 -10.71 -9.16 8.96
C ILE A 140 -11.09 -8.93 7.51
N VAL A 141 -11.26 -10.03 6.77
CA VAL A 141 -11.74 -9.98 5.38
C VAL A 141 -13.26 -10.05 5.36
N GLU A 142 -13.87 -9.02 4.81
CA GLU A 142 -15.28 -9.03 4.50
C GLU A 142 -15.52 -9.54 3.08
N TYR A 143 -16.55 -10.37 2.91
CA TYR A 143 -16.89 -10.96 1.62
C TYR A 143 -18.21 -10.40 1.06
N THR A 144 -18.30 -10.37 -0.26
CA THR A 144 -19.55 -10.10 -0.97
C THR A 144 -20.47 -11.32 -0.91
N ARG A 145 -21.74 -11.18 -1.31
CA ARG A 145 -22.71 -12.29 -1.43
C ARG A 145 -22.23 -13.42 -2.38
N HIS A 146 -21.26 -13.13 -3.25
CA HIS A 146 -20.70 -14.11 -4.20
C HIS A 146 -19.38 -14.73 -3.71
N GLY A 147 -19.00 -14.51 -2.44
CA GLY A 147 -17.79 -15.08 -1.85
C GLY A 147 -16.48 -14.43 -2.30
N ASN A 148 -16.53 -13.28 -2.97
CA ASN A 148 -15.33 -12.50 -3.29
C ASN A 148 -15.03 -11.50 -2.16
N PRO A 149 -13.74 -11.23 -1.83
CA PRO A 149 -13.39 -10.15 -0.93
C PRO A 149 -14.00 -8.82 -1.38
N LYS A 150 -14.49 -8.01 -0.42
CA LYS A 150 -15.01 -6.69 -0.74
C LYS A 150 -13.96 -5.79 -1.39
N PRO A 151 -14.34 -4.87 -2.30
CA PRO A 151 -13.42 -3.91 -2.90
C PRO A 151 -12.60 -3.15 -1.86
N GLY A 152 -11.30 -3.03 -2.05
CA GLY A 152 -10.36 -2.38 -1.15
C GLY A 152 -9.67 -3.32 -0.17
N THR A 153 -10.12 -4.57 -0.05
CA THR A 153 -9.42 -5.58 0.76
C THR A 153 -8.02 -5.85 0.22
N ASP A 154 -7.87 -5.92 -1.09
CA ASP A 154 -6.59 -6.10 -1.77
C ASP A 154 -5.65 -4.91 -1.55
N ASP A 155 -6.13 -3.67 -1.69
CA ASP A 155 -5.32 -2.46 -1.45
C ASP A 155 -4.80 -2.41 0.01
N LYS A 156 -5.65 -2.76 0.99
CA LYS A 156 -5.25 -2.87 2.40
C LYS A 156 -4.21 -3.97 2.63
N ALA A 157 -4.42 -5.14 2.03
CA ALA A 157 -3.51 -6.27 2.17
C ALA A 157 -2.15 -5.99 1.49
N ASP A 158 -2.13 -5.39 0.30
CA ASP A 158 -0.89 -4.97 -0.37
C ASP A 158 -0.13 -3.94 0.50
N ALA A 159 -0.80 -2.96 1.11
CA ALA A 159 -0.18 -2.01 2.04
C ALA A 159 0.45 -2.71 3.26
N ILE A 160 -0.20 -3.74 3.82
CA ILE A 160 0.34 -4.53 4.93
C ILE A 160 1.61 -5.29 4.51
N VAL A 161 1.62 -5.87 3.30
CA VAL A 161 2.82 -6.53 2.75
C VAL A 161 3.95 -5.52 2.55
N ILE A 162 3.65 -4.31 2.04
CA ILE A 162 4.64 -3.23 1.87
C ILE A 162 5.25 -2.81 3.21
N ALA A 163 4.44 -2.61 4.26
CA ALA A 163 4.94 -2.24 5.58
C ALA A 163 5.83 -3.34 6.18
N ASN A 164 5.42 -4.61 6.10
CA ASN A 164 6.23 -5.75 6.55
C ASN A 164 7.54 -5.88 5.78
N ALA A 165 7.51 -5.67 4.46
CA ALA A 165 8.72 -5.68 3.63
C ALA A 165 9.66 -4.53 4.02
N GLY A 166 9.10 -3.36 4.31
CA GLY A 166 9.86 -2.20 4.82
C GLY A 166 10.56 -2.51 6.14
N LEU A 167 9.89 -3.19 7.06
CA LEU A 167 10.51 -3.62 8.33
C LEU A 167 11.70 -4.56 8.07
N LYS A 168 11.56 -5.55 7.18
CA LYS A 168 12.68 -6.46 6.84
C LYS A 168 13.86 -5.71 6.22
N LEU A 169 13.61 -4.76 5.31
CA LEU A 169 14.67 -3.94 4.72
C LEU A 169 15.42 -3.11 5.76
N ASN A 170 14.73 -2.56 6.75
CA ASN A 170 15.37 -1.80 7.81
C ASN A 170 16.22 -2.68 8.73
N GLN A 171 15.77 -3.90 9.02
CA GLN A 171 16.53 -4.87 9.82
C GLN A 171 17.81 -5.35 9.13
N GLU A 172 17.82 -5.46 7.79
CA GLU A 172 18.99 -5.84 7.01
C GLU A 172 20.05 -4.72 6.92
N ASN A 173 19.65 -3.46 7.13
CA ASN A 173 20.52 -2.28 7.03
C ASN A 173 21.06 -1.78 8.40
N THR A 174 20.68 -2.42 9.50
CA THR A 174 21.11 -2.12 10.87
C THR A 174 22.12 -3.16 11.35
#